data_218c2f97422944da4019ad22509bfddb
#
_entry.id   218c2f97422944da4019ad22509bfddb
#
_cell.length_a   1.000
_cell.length_b   1.000
_cell.length_c   1.000
_cell.angle_alpha   90.00
_cell.angle_beta   90.00
_cell.angle_gamma   90.00
#
_symmetry.space_group_name_H-M   'P 1'
#
loop_
_entity.id
_entity.type
_entity.pdbx_description
1 polymer ?
#
loop_
_entity_poly.entity_id
_entity_poly.type
_entity_poly.pdbx_seq_one_letter_code
_entity_poly.pdbx_strand_id
1 'polypeptide(L)'
;MPNTVRLHRVLAAKPEKVYRAFIEADALAKWLPPNGFACTVHQLDAKVGGAHRISFRNFTTGNSHSFGGEYVELVPNERLRYFDKFDDPNLPGQLQVTVTLKQVSVGTELNIVQEGLPDVIPLEACYLGWQESLRNLAKLVEPEINH
;
A
#
# COMPACT_ATOMS: atom_id res chain seq x y z
N MET A 1 12.95 10.21 -16.41
CA MET A 1 12.07 9.03 -16.54
C MET A 1 11.51 8.66 -15.19
N PRO A 2 10.20 8.46 -15.07
CA PRO A 2 9.63 7.96 -13.83
C PRO A 2 10.20 6.59 -13.47
N ASN A 3 10.36 6.38 -12.16
CA ASN A 3 10.92 5.14 -11.63
C ASN A 3 9.84 4.11 -11.33
N THR A 4 10.24 2.84 -11.31
CA THR A 4 9.36 1.73 -10.99
C THR A 4 9.95 0.93 -9.84
N VAL A 5 9.11 0.61 -8.86
CA VAL A 5 9.44 -0.24 -7.72
C VAL A 5 8.77 -1.59 -7.92
N ARG A 6 9.52 -2.67 -7.69
CA ARG A 6 9.02 -4.05 -7.77
C ARG A 6 9.36 -4.78 -6.50
N LEU A 7 8.35 -5.36 -5.86
CA LEU A 7 8.52 -6.03 -4.57
C LEU A 7 7.87 -7.41 -4.62
N HIS A 8 8.51 -8.34 -3.93
CA HIS A 8 8.03 -9.71 -3.80
C HIS A 8 8.15 -10.16 -2.35
N ARG A 9 7.08 -10.76 -1.81
CA ARG A 9 7.10 -11.36 -0.47
C ARG A 9 6.23 -12.60 -0.44
N VAL A 10 6.59 -13.50 0.47
CA VAL A 10 5.74 -14.64 0.81
C VAL A 10 5.26 -14.42 2.23
N LEU A 11 3.94 -14.49 2.42
CA LEU A 11 3.30 -14.24 3.71
C LEU A 11 2.63 -15.53 4.20
N ALA A 12 2.80 -15.84 5.48
CA ALA A 12 2.18 -17.00 6.10
C ALA A 12 0.72 -16.66 6.50
N ALA A 13 -0.07 -16.31 5.52
CA ALA A 13 -1.48 -15.94 5.68
C ALA A 13 -2.21 -16.21 4.36
N LYS A 14 -3.49 -16.59 4.47
CA LYS A 14 -4.31 -16.88 3.27
C LYS A 14 -4.54 -15.62 2.45
N PRO A 15 -4.70 -15.75 1.12
CA PRO A 15 -4.96 -14.59 0.26
C PRO A 15 -6.16 -13.74 0.69
N GLU A 16 -7.22 -14.34 1.20
CA GLU A 16 -8.40 -13.60 1.68
C GLU A 16 -8.02 -12.62 2.78
N LYS A 17 -7.18 -13.04 3.72
CA LYS A 17 -6.74 -12.20 4.83
C LYS A 17 -5.82 -11.09 4.36
N VAL A 18 -4.92 -11.40 3.44
CA VAL A 18 -4.01 -10.41 2.86
C VAL A 18 -4.79 -9.38 2.04
N TYR A 19 -5.73 -9.83 1.21
CA TYR A 19 -6.55 -8.94 0.39
C TYR A 19 -7.34 -7.96 1.26
N ARG A 20 -7.96 -8.44 2.34
CA ARG A 20 -8.69 -7.59 3.28
C ARG A 20 -7.83 -6.48 3.86
N ALA A 21 -6.55 -6.75 4.09
CA ALA A 21 -5.64 -5.74 4.64
C ALA A 21 -5.41 -4.57 3.67
N PHE A 22 -5.64 -4.78 2.37
CA PHE A 22 -5.52 -3.73 1.37
C PHE A 22 -6.80 -2.90 1.19
N ILE A 23 -7.96 -3.43 1.57
CA ILE A 23 -9.25 -2.79 1.27
C ILE A 23 -10.04 -2.36 2.51
N GLU A 24 -9.56 -2.67 3.71
CA GLU A 24 -10.20 -2.22 4.96
C GLU A 24 -9.40 -1.04 5.52
N ALA A 25 -10.10 0.06 5.81
CA ALA A 25 -9.46 1.32 6.17
C ALA A 25 -8.58 1.23 7.42
N ASP A 26 -9.09 0.58 8.48
CA ASP A 26 -8.34 0.44 9.73
C ASP A 26 -7.12 -0.47 9.57
N ALA A 27 -7.24 -1.51 8.76
CA ALA A 27 -6.11 -2.38 8.46
C ALA A 27 -5.06 -1.63 7.67
N LEU A 28 -5.47 -0.92 6.61
CA LEU A 28 -4.57 -0.15 5.77
C LEU A 28 -3.80 0.90 6.58
N ALA A 29 -4.50 1.59 7.48
CA ALA A 29 -3.88 2.59 8.36
C ALA A 29 -2.83 1.97 9.29
N LYS A 30 -2.98 0.69 9.59
CA LYS A 30 -2.07 -0.01 10.50
C LYS A 30 -0.74 -0.37 9.85
N TRP A 31 -0.75 -0.77 8.58
CA TRP A 31 0.48 -1.31 7.97
C TRP A 31 1.09 -0.42 6.88
N LEU A 32 0.28 0.39 6.19
CA LEU A 32 0.76 1.14 5.02
C LEU A 32 1.83 2.18 5.34
N PRO A 33 1.71 2.98 6.43
CA PRO A 33 2.72 4.01 6.69
C PRO A 33 4.06 3.39 7.06
N PRO A 34 5.16 3.94 6.53
CA PRO A 34 6.48 3.51 6.99
C PRO A 34 6.71 3.93 8.44
N ASN A 35 7.74 3.39 9.06
CA ASN A 35 8.05 3.65 10.46
C ASN A 35 8.23 5.15 10.70
N GLY A 36 7.69 5.63 11.81
CA GLY A 36 7.78 7.04 12.20
C GLY A 36 6.63 7.91 11.71
N PHE A 37 5.67 7.33 11.00
CA PHE A 37 4.48 8.04 10.51
C PHE A 37 3.21 7.50 11.14
N ALA A 38 2.30 8.41 11.45
CA ALA A 38 0.91 8.08 11.77
C ALA A 38 0.10 8.20 10.48
N CYS A 39 -0.95 7.40 10.36
CA CYS A 39 -1.76 7.35 9.16
C CYS A 39 -3.23 7.60 9.47
N THR A 40 -3.86 8.44 8.65
CA THR A 40 -5.31 8.61 8.67
C THR A 40 -5.85 8.26 7.29
N VAL A 41 -6.80 7.34 7.25
CA VAL A 41 -7.53 7.03 6.02
C VAL A 41 -8.81 7.86 6.05
N HIS A 42 -8.85 8.93 5.25
CA HIS A 42 -9.98 9.86 5.23
C HIS A 42 -11.15 9.29 4.45
N GLN A 43 -10.87 8.49 3.43
CA GLN A 43 -11.88 7.87 2.58
C GLN A 43 -11.31 6.60 1.99
N LEU A 44 -12.11 5.56 1.94
CA LEU A 44 -11.75 4.33 1.23
C LEU A 44 -13.04 3.69 0.74
N ASP A 45 -13.26 3.74 -0.56
CA ASP A 45 -14.41 3.16 -1.21
C ASP A 45 -13.92 2.00 -2.08
N ALA A 46 -13.97 0.79 -1.54
CA ALA A 46 -13.33 -0.39 -2.13
C ALA A 46 -14.18 -0.99 -3.24
N LYS A 47 -14.32 -0.24 -4.32
CA LYS A 47 -14.98 -0.70 -5.56
C LYS A 47 -14.28 -0.04 -6.74
N VAL A 48 -14.41 -0.62 -7.92
CA VAL A 48 -13.87 -0.04 -9.16
C VAL A 48 -14.48 1.35 -9.36
N GLY A 49 -13.61 2.34 -9.56
CA GLY A 49 -14.01 3.76 -9.63
C GLY A 49 -14.16 4.42 -8.27
N GLY A 50 -14.06 3.66 -7.18
CA GLY A 50 -14.15 4.21 -5.83
C GLY A 50 -12.88 4.96 -5.45
N ALA A 51 -13.05 6.06 -4.69
CA ALA A 51 -11.95 6.92 -4.30
C ALA A 51 -11.34 6.51 -2.97
N HIS A 52 -10.05 6.81 -2.81
CA HIS A 52 -9.38 6.73 -1.52
C HIS A 52 -8.57 8.01 -1.26
N ARG A 53 -8.48 8.39 0.04
CA ARG A 53 -7.73 9.55 0.50
C ARG A 53 -7.00 9.18 1.79
N ILE A 54 -5.70 9.41 1.82
CA ILE A 54 -4.83 8.98 2.91
C ILE A 54 -3.86 10.11 3.25
N SER A 55 -3.58 10.29 4.56
CA SER A 55 -2.55 11.22 5.03
C SER A 55 -1.55 10.49 5.90
N PHE A 56 -0.29 10.79 5.69
CA PHE A 56 0.80 10.37 6.57
C PHE A 56 1.30 11.58 7.34
N ARG A 57 1.36 11.47 8.66
CA ARG A 57 1.89 12.53 9.51
C ARG A 57 3.21 12.08 10.11
N ASN A 58 4.27 12.83 9.82
CA ASN A 58 5.58 12.59 10.41
C ASN A 58 5.49 12.84 11.92
N PHE A 59 5.69 11.81 12.72
CA PHE A 59 5.49 11.91 14.16
C PHE A 59 6.57 12.74 14.86
N THR A 60 7.72 12.90 14.23
CA THR A 60 8.82 13.72 14.78
C THR A 60 8.54 15.21 14.57
N THR A 61 8.16 15.60 13.35
CA THR A 61 7.99 17.02 12.99
C THR A 61 6.56 17.51 13.10
N GLY A 62 5.58 16.60 13.04
CA GLY A 62 4.16 16.94 12.97
C GLY A 62 3.69 17.27 11.56
N ASN A 63 4.59 17.33 10.59
CA ASN A 63 4.22 17.64 9.19
C ASN A 63 3.47 16.49 8.57
N SER A 64 2.44 16.83 7.79
CA SER A 64 1.63 15.83 7.09
C SER A 64 1.73 16.01 5.59
N HIS A 65 1.58 14.91 4.87
CA HIS A 65 1.34 14.95 3.43
C HIS A 65 0.21 13.99 3.11
N SER A 66 -0.52 14.32 2.06
CA SER A 66 -1.71 13.56 1.68
C SER A 66 -1.63 13.13 0.23
N PHE A 67 -2.28 12.04 -0.05
CA PHE A 67 -2.39 11.51 -1.40
C PHE A 67 -3.70 10.76 -1.53
N GLY A 68 -4.10 10.51 -2.76
CA GLY A 68 -5.31 9.76 -3.02
C GLY A 68 -5.48 9.47 -4.48
N GLY A 69 -6.49 8.69 -4.78
CA GLY A 69 -6.78 8.26 -6.14
C GLY A 69 -8.01 7.40 -6.20
N GLU A 70 -7.99 6.44 -7.13
CA GLU A 70 -9.13 5.58 -7.37
C GLU A 70 -8.69 4.14 -7.62
N TYR A 71 -9.58 3.21 -7.29
CA TYR A 71 -9.40 1.80 -7.66
C TYR A 71 -9.76 1.61 -9.13
N VAL A 72 -8.87 0.95 -9.85
CA VAL A 72 -9.03 0.66 -11.29
C VAL A 72 -9.48 -0.77 -11.51
N GLU A 73 -8.99 -1.70 -10.67
CA GLU A 73 -9.31 -3.12 -10.79
C GLU A 73 -9.32 -3.75 -9.41
N LEU A 74 -10.34 -4.55 -9.13
CA LEU A 74 -10.44 -5.31 -7.88
C LEU A 74 -10.93 -6.71 -8.23
N VAL A 75 -10.02 -7.68 -8.13
CA VAL A 75 -10.34 -9.10 -8.27
C VAL A 75 -10.10 -9.73 -6.90
N PRO A 76 -11.16 -10.02 -6.13
CA PRO A 76 -11.02 -10.46 -4.75
C PRO A 76 -10.02 -11.62 -4.60
N ASN A 77 -9.11 -11.46 -3.65
CA ASN A 77 -8.10 -12.45 -3.27
C ASN A 77 -7.03 -12.74 -4.33
N GLU A 78 -7.05 -12.02 -5.48
CA GLU A 78 -6.13 -12.28 -6.58
C GLU A 78 -5.35 -11.04 -7.03
N ARG A 79 -6.04 -9.90 -7.20
CA ARG A 79 -5.37 -8.71 -7.74
C ARG A 79 -6.13 -7.44 -7.41
N LEU A 80 -5.37 -6.38 -7.17
CA LEU A 80 -5.94 -5.04 -7.14
C LEU A 80 -4.98 -4.06 -7.82
N ARG A 81 -5.57 -3.05 -8.44
CA ARG A 81 -4.83 -1.99 -9.11
C ARG A 81 -5.50 -0.67 -8.79
N TYR A 82 -4.69 0.32 -8.47
CA TYR A 82 -5.17 1.66 -8.17
C TYR A 82 -4.12 2.67 -8.59
N PHE A 83 -4.54 3.92 -8.73
CA PHE A 83 -3.60 5.01 -8.91
C PHE A 83 -3.63 5.95 -7.71
N ASP A 84 -2.51 6.65 -7.51
CA ASP A 84 -2.35 7.67 -6.49
C ASP A 84 -1.77 8.94 -7.08
N LYS A 85 -2.17 10.07 -6.51
CA LYS A 85 -1.57 11.38 -6.78
C LYS A 85 -1.24 12.03 -5.45
N PHE A 86 -0.04 12.60 -5.36
CA PHE A 86 0.32 13.41 -4.21
C PHE A 86 -0.34 14.78 -4.31
N ASP A 87 -0.78 15.33 -3.16
CA ASP A 87 -1.30 16.69 -3.11
C ASP A 87 -0.20 17.73 -3.32
N ASP A 88 1.05 17.36 -3.02
CA ASP A 88 2.21 18.24 -3.17
C ASP A 88 2.47 18.52 -4.65
N PRO A 89 2.40 19.80 -5.11
CA PRO A 89 2.64 20.12 -6.50
C PRO A 89 4.09 19.88 -6.94
N ASN A 90 5.03 19.73 -6.01
CA ASN A 90 6.41 19.38 -6.32
C ASN A 90 6.59 17.89 -6.60
N LEU A 91 5.56 17.10 -6.40
CA LEU A 91 5.53 15.67 -6.69
C LEU A 91 4.45 15.40 -7.74
N PRO A 92 4.66 15.84 -8.98
CA PRO A 92 3.64 15.75 -10.01
C PRO A 92 3.50 14.35 -10.57
N GLY A 93 2.40 14.14 -11.29
CA GLY A 93 2.15 12.89 -11.99
C GLY A 93 1.27 11.96 -11.20
N GLN A 94 1.15 10.76 -11.72
CA GLN A 94 0.23 9.75 -11.20
C GLN A 94 0.98 8.45 -11.02
N LEU A 95 0.92 7.90 -9.81
CA LEU A 95 1.48 6.60 -9.50
C LEU A 95 0.45 5.54 -9.83
N GLN A 96 0.89 4.41 -10.36
CA GLN A 96 0.01 3.26 -10.54
C GLN A 96 0.58 2.08 -9.77
N VAL A 97 -0.25 1.46 -8.93
CA VAL A 97 0.13 0.32 -8.11
C VAL A 97 -0.67 -0.89 -8.54
N THR A 98 0.04 -1.98 -8.83
CA THR A 98 -0.56 -3.28 -9.13
C THR A 98 -0.11 -4.27 -8.07
N VAL A 99 -1.08 -4.91 -7.43
CA VAL A 99 -0.84 -5.90 -6.38
C VAL A 99 -1.42 -7.22 -6.87
N THR A 100 -0.60 -8.27 -6.88
CA THR A 100 -1.06 -9.62 -7.22
C THR A 100 -0.83 -10.57 -6.05
N LEU A 101 -1.83 -11.39 -5.78
CA LEU A 101 -1.84 -12.38 -4.72
C LEU A 101 -2.03 -13.75 -5.34
N LYS A 102 -1.17 -14.71 -4.94
CA LYS A 102 -1.28 -16.08 -5.41
C LYS A 102 -1.19 -17.01 -4.22
N GLN A 103 -2.14 -17.92 -4.12
CA GLN A 103 -2.08 -18.93 -3.06
C GLN A 103 -0.92 -19.88 -3.29
N VAL A 104 -0.11 -20.06 -2.25
CA VAL A 104 1.00 -21.02 -2.24
C VAL A 104 0.89 -21.89 -1.00
N SER A 105 1.71 -22.92 -0.91
CA SER A 105 1.60 -23.92 0.18
C SER A 105 1.66 -23.34 1.57
N VAL A 106 2.45 -22.29 1.77
CA VAL A 106 2.63 -21.67 3.10
C VAL A 106 1.73 -20.46 3.32
N GLY A 107 0.97 -20.03 2.31
CA GLY A 107 0.06 -18.88 2.43
C GLY A 107 -0.10 -18.13 1.12
N THR A 108 0.51 -16.97 1.01
CA THR A 108 0.33 -16.07 -0.14
C THR A 108 1.67 -15.60 -0.69
N GLU A 109 1.82 -15.69 -2.00
CA GLU A 109 2.87 -15.00 -2.72
C GLU A 109 2.34 -13.64 -3.15
N LEU A 110 3.00 -12.57 -2.72
CA LEU A 110 2.60 -11.19 -2.95
C LEU A 110 3.61 -10.51 -3.87
N ASN A 111 3.12 -9.90 -4.94
CA ASN A 111 3.93 -9.07 -5.82
C ASN A 111 3.30 -7.69 -5.93
N ILE A 112 4.14 -6.65 -5.83
CA ILE A 112 3.70 -5.26 -5.95
C ILE A 112 4.57 -4.57 -6.98
N VAL A 113 3.91 -3.86 -7.91
CA VAL A 113 4.60 -3.01 -8.89
C VAL A 113 4.04 -1.61 -8.74
N GLN A 114 4.90 -0.65 -8.42
CA GLN A 114 4.52 0.76 -8.33
C GLN A 114 5.26 1.52 -9.42
N GLU A 115 4.50 2.13 -10.32
CA GLU A 115 5.01 2.82 -11.50
C GLU A 115 4.71 4.32 -11.41
N GLY A 116 5.49 5.12 -12.12
CA GLY A 116 5.23 6.56 -12.22
C GLY A 116 5.80 7.39 -11.08
N LEU A 117 6.76 6.85 -10.32
CA LEU A 117 7.38 7.60 -9.23
C LEU A 117 8.15 8.80 -9.78
N PRO A 118 7.93 10.02 -9.23
CA PRO A 118 8.69 11.19 -9.64
C PRO A 118 10.19 11.01 -9.45
N ASP A 119 10.98 11.50 -10.40
CA ASP A 119 12.44 11.35 -10.37
C ASP A 119 13.08 12.02 -9.16
N VAL A 120 12.42 13.01 -8.58
CA VAL A 120 12.89 13.73 -7.38
C VAL A 120 12.91 12.81 -6.14
N ILE A 121 12.13 11.74 -6.15
CA ILE A 121 12.11 10.78 -5.04
C ILE A 121 13.16 9.70 -5.33
N PRO A 122 14.18 9.55 -4.46
CA PRO A 122 15.19 8.50 -4.66
C PRO A 122 14.54 7.12 -4.67
N LEU A 123 14.89 6.31 -5.65
CA LEU A 123 14.31 4.98 -5.82
C LEU A 123 14.54 4.09 -4.60
N GLU A 124 15.75 4.14 -4.04
CA GLU A 124 16.12 3.36 -2.87
C GLU A 124 15.29 3.76 -1.63
N ALA A 125 14.90 5.03 -1.53
CA ALA A 125 14.02 5.49 -0.45
C ALA A 125 12.63 4.88 -0.58
N CYS A 126 12.13 4.76 -1.81
CA CYS A 126 10.84 4.12 -2.08
C CYS A 126 10.88 2.63 -1.69
N TYR A 127 11.96 1.94 -2.04
CA TYR A 127 12.14 0.55 -1.65
C TYR A 127 12.17 0.38 -0.13
N LEU A 128 12.92 1.24 0.54
CA LEU A 128 13.03 1.18 1.99
C LEU A 128 11.67 1.37 2.66
N GLY A 129 10.91 2.37 2.21
CA GLY A 129 9.56 2.63 2.73
C GLY A 129 8.62 1.44 2.52
N TRP A 130 8.62 0.87 1.32
CA TRP A 130 7.79 -0.30 1.03
C TRP A 130 8.20 -1.51 1.89
N GLN A 131 9.51 -1.71 2.10
CA GLN A 131 9.97 -2.83 2.93
C GLN A 131 9.49 -2.69 4.37
N GLU A 132 9.48 -1.47 4.90
CA GLU A 132 8.94 -1.22 6.24
C GLU A 132 7.44 -1.49 6.30
N SER A 133 6.70 -0.99 5.31
CA SER A 133 5.26 -1.22 5.20
C SER A 133 4.93 -2.71 5.12
N LEU A 134 5.68 -3.45 4.32
CA LEU A 134 5.44 -4.89 4.15
C LEU A 134 5.77 -5.69 5.41
N ARG A 135 6.74 -5.25 6.21
CA ARG A 135 6.98 -5.87 7.53
C ARG A 135 5.79 -5.66 8.45
N ASN A 136 5.20 -4.46 8.42
CA ASN A 136 4.00 -4.16 9.20
C ASN A 136 2.81 -4.98 8.72
N LEU A 137 2.68 -5.16 7.41
CA LEU A 137 1.65 -6.02 6.83
C LEU A 137 1.78 -7.45 7.35
N ALA A 138 2.99 -7.99 7.35
CA ALA A 138 3.25 -9.34 7.86
C ALA A 138 2.85 -9.47 9.32
N LYS A 139 3.18 -8.47 10.13
CA LYS A 139 2.81 -8.46 11.56
C LYS A 139 1.32 -8.42 11.79
N LEU A 140 0.56 -7.89 10.83
CA LEU A 140 -0.90 -7.83 10.93
C LEU A 140 -1.56 -9.12 10.47
N VAL A 141 -1.11 -9.69 9.34
CA VAL A 141 -1.84 -10.80 8.71
C VAL A 141 -1.35 -12.18 9.10
N GLU A 142 -0.08 -12.33 9.50
CA GLU A 142 0.47 -13.64 9.82
C GLU A 142 0.03 -14.21 11.16
N PRO A 143 -0.13 -13.41 12.23
CA PRO A 143 -0.60 -13.97 13.50
C PRO A 143 -2.02 -14.55 13.39
N GLU A 144 -2.22 -15.73 14.01
CA GLU A 144 -3.53 -16.35 14.15
C GLU A 144 -3.95 -16.19 15.61
N ILE A 145 -4.90 -15.29 15.86
CA ILE A 145 -5.36 -14.99 17.21
C ILE A 145 -6.77 -15.53 17.37
N ASN A 146 -6.91 -16.52 18.24
CA ASN A 146 -8.15 -17.26 18.44
C ASN A 146 -8.77 -16.94 19.81
N HIS A 147 -9.48 -15.80 19.90
CA HIS A 147 -10.20 -15.46 21.13
C HIS A 147 -11.38 -14.55 20.88
#